data_b6d7d66490cd5d46eaa1be8bae211dbf
#
_entry.id   b6d7d66490cd5d46eaa1be8bae211dbf
#
_cell.length_a   1.000
_cell.length_b   1.000
_cell.length_c   1.000
_cell.angle_alpha   90.00
_cell.angle_beta   90.00
_cell.angle_gamma   90.00
#
_symmetry.space_group_name_H-M   'P 1'
#
loop_
_entity.id
_entity.type
_entity.pdbx_description
1 polymer ?
#
loop_
_entity_poly.entity_id
_entity_poly.type
_entity_poly.pdbx_seq_one_letter_code
_entity_poly.pdbx_strand_id
1 'polypeptide(L)'
;MGNIIQTSSPFLKTFIHSTTSVSTSIVTLQPAGGVGEKRISTIIQNQSATATITVILSATDSVGIILQPATFFNIDNYNGIIRVVASAASTPVHLAYSVV
;
A
#
# COMPACT_ATOMS: atom_id res chain seq x y z
N MET A 1 23.84 13.28 -23.00
CA MET A 1 22.84 13.06 -23.06
C MET A 1 22.35 11.99 -22.38
N GLY A 2 22.68 11.41 -21.75
CA GLY A 2 22.21 10.34 -21.11
C GLY A 2 20.95 10.42 -20.44
N ASN A 3 20.53 11.46 -20.10
CA ASN A 3 19.41 11.58 -19.45
C ASN A 3 18.28 11.12 -20.18
N ILE A 4 18.38 10.91 -21.27
CA ILE A 4 17.35 10.47 -22.00
C ILE A 4 16.72 9.31 -21.46
N ILE A 5 17.42 8.55 -20.82
CA ILE A 5 16.94 7.37 -20.35
C ILE A 5 15.75 7.49 -19.51
N GLN A 6 15.77 8.40 -18.60
CA GLN A 6 14.69 8.46 -17.77
C GLN A 6 13.50 8.91 -18.47
N THR A 7 13.63 9.65 -19.45
CA THR A 7 12.48 10.11 -20.15
C THR A 7 11.81 8.99 -20.88
N SER A 8 12.51 7.90 -21.09
CA SER A 8 11.91 6.80 -21.79
C SER A 8 11.09 5.91 -20.86
N SER A 9 11.01 6.19 -19.58
CA SER A 9 10.26 5.37 -18.67
C SER A 9 8.93 6.01 -18.40
N PRO A 10 7.88 5.62 -19.12
CA PRO A 10 6.57 6.21 -18.91
C PRO A 10 5.94 5.80 -17.60
N PHE A 11 6.51 4.82 -16.91
CA PHE A 11 5.92 4.34 -15.69
C PHE A 11 6.39 5.06 -14.45
N LEU A 12 7.52 5.77 -14.53
CA LEU A 12 8.06 6.42 -13.35
C LEU A 12 7.48 7.80 -13.21
N LYS A 13 6.30 7.86 -12.70
CA LYS A 13 5.65 9.10 -12.36
C LYS A 13 5.87 9.39 -10.90
N THR A 14 5.15 10.31 -10.36
CA THR A 14 5.21 10.58 -8.94
C THR A 14 4.43 9.51 -8.20
N PHE A 15 4.81 9.27 -6.95
CA PHE A 15 4.02 8.44 -6.07
C PHE A 15 3.00 9.30 -5.35
N ILE A 16 1.83 8.73 -5.11
CA ILE A 16 0.78 9.37 -4.31
C ILE A 16 0.89 8.78 -2.92
N HIS A 17 1.00 9.64 -1.92
CA HIS A 17 1.24 9.24 -0.53
C HIS A 17 0.06 9.58 0.36
N SER A 18 -0.21 8.70 1.33
CA SER A 18 -1.17 8.99 2.38
C SER A 18 -0.80 8.22 3.63
N THR A 19 -1.19 8.74 4.80
CA THR A 19 -1.00 8.05 6.06
C THR A 19 -2.36 7.90 6.72
N THR A 20 -2.66 6.70 7.18
CA THR A 20 -3.94 6.37 7.79
C THR A 20 -3.70 5.79 9.18
N SER A 21 -4.54 6.19 10.13
CA SER A 21 -4.54 5.60 11.46
C SER A 21 -5.44 4.38 11.42
N VAL A 22 -4.88 3.21 11.63
CA VAL A 22 -5.59 1.93 11.51
C VAL A 22 -5.91 1.40 12.90
N SER A 23 -7.12 0.89 13.05
CA SER A 23 -7.58 0.33 14.31
C SER A 23 -7.52 -1.19 14.29
N THR A 24 -8.10 -1.80 15.32
CA THR A 24 -8.18 -3.27 15.42
C THR A 24 -9.33 -3.86 14.61
N SER A 25 -10.03 -3.05 13.83
CA SER A 25 -11.06 -3.52 12.89
C SER A 25 -10.50 -3.43 11.48
N ILE A 26 -10.92 -4.37 10.62
CA ILE A 26 -10.47 -4.37 9.23
C ILE A 26 -11.07 -3.16 8.51
N VAL A 27 -10.22 -2.40 7.84
CA VAL A 27 -10.65 -1.24 7.05
C VAL A 27 -10.04 -1.32 5.66
N THR A 28 -10.66 -0.65 4.69
CA THR A 28 -10.11 -0.53 3.36
C THR A 28 -9.06 0.57 3.36
N LEU A 29 -7.82 0.20 3.09
CA LEU A 29 -6.74 1.17 2.94
C LEU A 29 -6.80 1.78 1.54
N GLN A 30 -7.07 0.96 0.54
CA GLN A 30 -7.22 1.43 -0.83
C GLN A 30 -8.24 0.56 -1.56
N PRO A 31 -9.27 1.16 -2.18
CA PRO A 31 -10.25 0.38 -2.94
C PRO A 31 -9.62 -0.18 -4.22
N ALA A 32 -10.28 -1.15 -4.82
CA ALA A 32 -9.83 -1.68 -6.10
C ALA A 32 -9.77 -0.57 -7.12
N GLY A 33 -8.80 -0.64 -8.02
CA GLY A 33 -8.63 0.35 -9.08
C GLY A 33 -9.84 0.38 -10.01
N GLY A 34 -10.18 1.58 -10.46
CA GLY A 34 -11.28 1.75 -11.39
C GLY A 34 -10.88 1.36 -12.80
N VAL A 35 -11.85 1.52 -13.71
CA VAL A 35 -11.60 1.23 -15.12
C VAL A 35 -10.49 2.14 -15.63
N GLY A 36 -9.48 1.54 -16.22
CA GLY A 36 -8.35 2.30 -16.79
C GLY A 36 -7.25 2.61 -15.79
N GLU A 37 -7.48 2.41 -14.51
CA GLU A 37 -6.44 2.64 -13.53
C GLU A 37 -5.52 1.43 -13.46
N LYS A 38 -4.21 1.67 -13.53
CA LYS A 38 -3.22 0.61 -13.43
C LYS A 38 -2.17 1.06 -12.43
N ARG A 39 -2.12 0.39 -11.30
CA ARG A 39 -1.10 0.66 -10.30
C ARG A 39 0.14 -0.12 -10.65
N ILE A 40 1.25 0.57 -10.81
CA ILE A 40 2.51 -0.05 -11.16
C ILE A 40 3.20 -0.57 -9.93
N SER A 41 3.24 0.22 -8.88
CA SER A 41 3.92 -0.14 -7.65
C SER A 41 3.14 0.41 -6.47
N THR A 42 3.02 -0.38 -5.42
CA THR A 42 2.36 0.03 -4.17
C THR A 42 3.25 -0.39 -3.01
N ILE A 43 3.47 0.55 -2.09
CA ILE A 43 4.28 0.31 -0.90
C ILE A 43 3.40 0.59 0.30
N ILE A 44 3.36 -0.34 1.23
CA ILE A 44 2.61 -0.21 2.47
C ILE A 44 3.60 -0.33 3.61
N GLN A 45 3.70 0.71 4.44
CA GLN A 45 4.67 0.73 5.52
C GLN A 45 3.96 0.79 6.86
N ASN A 46 4.35 -0.10 7.76
CA ASN A 46 3.92 -0.05 9.15
C ASN A 46 4.82 0.94 9.88
N GLN A 47 4.29 2.09 10.23
CA GLN A 47 5.07 3.13 10.88
C GLN A 47 5.00 3.06 12.40
N SER A 48 4.37 2.03 12.96
CA SER A 48 4.35 1.84 14.41
C SER A 48 5.67 1.26 14.88
N ALA A 49 6.05 1.60 16.09
CA ALA A 49 7.23 1.02 16.73
C ALA A 49 6.88 -0.28 17.47
N THR A 50 5.60 -0.56 17.71
CA THR A 50 5.21 -1.67 18.59
C THR A 50 4.11 -2.55 18.02
N ALA A 51 3.20 -2.03 17.21
CA ALA A 51 2.06 -2.78 16.72
C ALA A 51 2.35 -3.44 15.38
N THR A 52 1.68 -4.54 15.09
CA THR A 52 1.74 -5.18 13.78
C THR A 52 0.56 -4.75 12.93
N ILE A 53 0.74 -4.87 11.61
CA ILE A 53 -0.31 -4.61 10.63
C ILE A 53 -0.48 -5.86 9.80
N THR A 54 -1.72 -6.27 9.58
CA THR A 54 -2.02 -7.34 8.63
C THR A 54 -2.56 -6.72 7.36
N VAL A 55 -1.93 -7.03 6.24
CA VAL A 55 -2.33 -6.54 4.91
C VAL A 55 -3.11 -7.65 4.22
N ILE A 56 -4.34 -7.34 3.82
CA ILE A 56 -5.25 -8.31 3.23
C ILE A 56 -5.53 -7.90 1.79
N LEU A 57 -5.08 -8.72 0.85
CA LEU A 57 -5.19 -8.41 -0.58
C LEU A 57 -6.41 -9.10 -1.19
N SER A 58 -7.54 -8.96 -0.54
CA SER A 58 -8.80 -9.50 -1.03
C SER A 58 -9.96 -8.78 -0.35
N ALA A 59 -11.15 -8.95 -0.89
CA ALA A 59 -12.35 -8.30 -0.35
C ALA A 59 -13.02 -9.13 0.74
N THR A 60 -12.66 -10.40 0.89
CA THR A 60 -13.44 -11.31 1.73
C THR A 60 -12.63 -12.01 2.82
N ASP A 61 -11.30 -12.08 2.68
CA ASP A 61 -10.49 -12.80 3.65
C ASP A 61 -10.37 -12.02 4.96
N SER A 62 -10.05 -12.73 6.03
CA SER A 62 -9.73 -12.12 7.31
C SER A 62 -8.29 -12.36 7.73
N VAL A 63 -7.51 -13.02 6.89
CA VAL A 63 -6.09 -13.28 7.13
C VAL A 63 -5.27 -12.68 6.01
N GLY A 64 -4.03 -12.39 6.26
CA GLY A 64 -3.18 -11.75 5.26
C GLY A 64 -1.71 -11.76 5.65
N ILE A 65 -0.97 -10.81 5.12
CA ILE A 65 0.46 -10.67 5.31
C ILE A 65 0.70 -9.79 6.53
N ILE A 66 1.45 -10.29 7.49
CA ILE A 66 1.73 -9.56 8.72
C ILE A 66 3.00 -8.75 8.56
N LEU A 67 2.88 -7.44 8.76
CA LEU A 67 4.03 -6.53 8.78
C LEU A 67 4.39 -6.24 10.22
N GLN A 68 5.61 -6.59 10.59
CA GLN A 68 6.15 -6.29 11.89
C GLN A 68 6.36 -4.78 12.04
N PRO A 69 6.55 -4.26 13.26
CA PRO A 69 6.78 -2.83 13.44
C PRO A 69 7.95 -2.34 12.60
N ALA A 70 7.78 -1.17 12.01
CA ALA A 70 8.79 -0.49 11.22
C ALA A 70 9.21 -1.24 9.93
N THR A 71 8.38 -2.14 9.43
CA THR A 71 8.66 -2.83 8.17
C THR A 71 7.70 -2.39 7.09
N PHE A 72 8.00 -2.75 5.85
CA PHE A 72 7.16 -2.38 4.72
C PHE A 72 6.96 -3.58 3.79
N PHE A 73 5.93 -3.45 2.94
CA PHE A 73 5.57 -4.44 1.95
C PHE A 73 5.39 -3.74 0.63
N ASN A 74 5.97 -4.31 -0.43
CA ASN A 74 5.86 -3.75 -1.76
C ASN A 74 5.20 -4.76 -2.68
N ILE A 75 4.24 -4.32 -3.47
CA ILE A 75 3.60 -5.17 -4.46
C ILE A 75 3.47 -4.42 -5.77
N ASP A 76 3.90 -5.06 -6.86
CA ASP A 76 3.82 -4.46 -8.18
C ASP A 76 2.62 -4.99 -8.94
N ASN A 77 2.08 -4.14 -9.79
CA ASN A 77 1.01 -4.52 -10.74
C ASN A 77 -0.24 -5.09 -10.06
N TYR A 78 -0.54 -4.65 -8.84
CA TYR A 78 -1.73 -5.10 -8.13
C TYR A 78 -2.78 -4.00 -8.17
N ASN A 79 -3.92 -4.30 -8.76
CA ASN A 79 -5.00 -3.33 -8.90
C ASN A 79 -6.22 -3.66 -8.05
N GLY A 80 -6.11 -4.62 -7.18
CA GLY A 80 -7.21 -5.06 -6.32
C GLY A 80 -7.35 -4.21 -5.07
N ILE A 81 -8.32 -4.58 -4.24
CA ILE A 81 -8.55 -3.91 -2.98
C ILE A 81 -7.44 -4.25 -1.98
N ILE A 82 -7.08 -3.28 -1.16
CA ILE A 82 -6.13 -3.48 -0.07
C ILE A 82 -6.84 -3.15 1.22
N ARG A 83 -6.95 -4.13 2.12
CA ARG A 83 -7.52 -3.93 3.43
C ARG A 83 -6.46 -4.19 4.48
N VAL A 84 -6.59 -3.57 5.61
CA VAL A 84 -5.62 -3.68 6.70
C VAL A 84 -6.32 -3.75 8.03
N VAL A 85 -5.63 -4.35 9.00
CA VAL A 85 -6.07 -4.38 10.38
C VAL A 85 -4.83 -4.31 11.26
N ALA A 86 -4.92 -3.60 12.36
CA ALA A 86 -3.80 -3.43 13.27
C ALA A 86 -3.99 -4.25 14.54
N SER A 87 -2.88 -4.55 15.22
CA SER A 87 -2.94 -5.23 16.52
C SER A 87 -3.25 -4.26 17.66
N ALA A 88 -3.23 -2.96 17.40
CA ALA A 88 -3.52 -1.94 18.39
C ALA A 88 -4.22 -0.75 17.75
N ALA A 89 -4.94 0.03 18.54
CA ALA A 89 -5.62 1.21 18.04
C ALA A 89 -4.62 2.28 17.63
N SER A 90 -5.03 3.14 16.69
CA SER A 90 -4.27 4.30 16.26
C SER A 90 -2.88 3.95 15.72
N THR A 91 -2.78 2.90 14.94
CA THR A 91 -1.53 2.45 14.36
C THR A 91 -1.32 3.15 13.01
N PRO A 92 -0.24 3.93 12.85
CA PRO A 92 -0.03 4.65 11.60
C PRO A 92 0.47 3.75 10.49
N VAL A 93 -0.19 3.80 9.34
CA VAL A 93 0.19 3.05 8.16
C VAL A 93 0.35 4.02 7.00
N HIS A 94 1.49 3.98 6.34
CA HIS A 94 1.77 4.82 5.20
C HIS A 94 1.55 4.03 3.92
N LEU A 95 0.82 4.62 2.99
CA LEU A 95 0.58 4.04 1.67
C LEU A 95 1.20 4.95 0.63
N ALA A 96 1.94 4.37 -0.29
CA ALA A 96 2.47 5.09 -1.45
C ALA A 96 2.25 4.24 -2.68
N TYR A 97 1.74 4.83 -3.75
CA TYR A 97 1.53 4.08 -4.98
C TYR A 97 1.69 4.97 -6.19
N SER A 98 2.04 4.36 -7.31
CA SER A 98 2.12 5.04 -8.59
C SER A 98 1.21 4.36 -9.60
N VAL A 99 0.67 5.16 -10.52
CA VAL A 99 -0.22 4.67 -11.57
C VAL A 99 0.29 5.13 -12.92
N VAL A 100 -0.13 4.43 -13.93
CA VAL A 100 0.18 4.83 -15.32
C VAL A 100 -0.77 5.94 -15.74
#